data_f78f5c2fa0d347a3596daf01a38503a3
#
_entry.id   f78f5c2fa0d347a3596daf01a38503a3
#
_cell.length_a   1.000
_cell.length_b   1.000
_cell.length_c   1.000
_cell.angle_alpha   90.00
_cell.angle_beta   90.00
_cell.angle_gamma   90.00
#
_symmetry.space_group_name_H-M   'P 1'
#
loop_
_entity.id
_entity.type
_entity.pdbx_description
1 polymer ?
#
loop_
_entity_poly.entity_id
_entity_poly.type
_entity_poly.pdbx_seq_one_letter_code
_entity_poly.pdbx_strand_id
1 'polypeptide(L)'
;MINSEDTKLTQREREVIALVARGLTNQEIAQQLFVSTYAVKVCLHQACVKLGARNRAQAVIFAFKKRAIDTQDAYSLEEIADLLASLGPEAIETIAQLLKGKLEGRRAQSGVEPT
;
A
#
# COMPACT_ATOMS: atom_id res chain seq x y z
N MET A 1 3.19 -25.38 -7.65
CA MET A 1 3.51 -24.68 -6.52
C MET A 1 3.44 -23.25 -6.74
N ILE A 2 2.84 -22.57 -5.89
CA ILE A 2 2.77 -21.25 -6.01
C ILE A 2 3.90 -20.71 -5.43
N ASN A 3 4.62 -19.97 -6.08
CA ASN A 3 5.69 -19.40 -5.42
C ASN A 3 5.41 -17.97 -5.22
N SER A 4 6.12 -17.42 -4.33
CA SER A 4 5.91 -16.05 -3.98
C SER A 4 6.20 -15.13 -5.11
N GLU A 5 6.84 -15.63 -6.13
CA GLU A 5 7.14 -14.76 -7.23
C GLU A 5 5.94 -14.44 -8.08
N ASP A 6 4.94 -15.31 -8.06
CA ASP A 6 3.73 -15.03 -8.81
C ASP A 6 2.98 -13.86 -8.25
N THR A 7 3.14 -13.58 -6.94
CA THR A 7 2.45 -12.47 -6.34
C THR A 7 3.42 -11.36 -6.01
N LYS A 8 4.67 -11.49 -6.40
CA LYS A 8 5.64 -10.49 -6.08
C LYS A 8 5.58 -9.36 -7.06
N LEU A 9 5.70 -8.17 -6.56
CA LEU A 9 5.66 -7.01 -7.42
C LEU A 9 6.96 -6.92 -8.21
N THR A 10 6.84 -6.49 -9.46
CA THR A 10 8.03 -6.18 -10.23
C THR A 10 8.63 -4.88 -9.72
N GLN A 11 9.83 -4.59 -10.16
CA GLN A 11 10.48 -3.35 -9.80
C GLN A 11 9.63 -2.14 -10.20
N ARG A 12 9.11 -2.16 -11.43
CA ARG A 12 8.29 -1.05 -11.90
C ARG A 12 7.01 -0.92 -11.09
N GLU A 13 6.40 -2.04 -10.74
CA GLU A 13 5.20 -2.00 -9.93
C GLU A 13 5.48 -1.39 -8.56
N ARG A 14 6.62 -1.75 -7.96
CA ARG A 14 6.99 -1.16 -6.68
C ARG A 14 7.21 0.34 -6.80
N GLU A 15 7.85 0.74 -7.89
CA GLU A 15 8.09 2.17 -8.12
C GLU A 15 6.78 2.94 -8.22
N VAL A 16 5.85 2.38 -8.96
CA VAL A 16 4.56 3.04 -9.13
C VAL A 16 3.84 3.13 -7.80
N ILE A 17 3.79 2.04 -7.04
CA ILE A 17 3.11 2.05 -5.76
C ILE A 17 3.78 3.04 -4.80
N ALA A 18 5.09 3.11 -4.81
CA ALA A 18 5.79 4.05 -3.95
C ALA A 18 5.43 5.49 -4.30
N LEU A 19 5.28 5.79 -5.58
CA LEU A 19 4.91 7.14 -5.98
C LEU A 19 3.45 7.43 -5.67
N VAL A 20 2.58 6.42 -5.77
CA VAL A 20 1.21 6.60 -5.32
C VAL A 20 1.20 6.93 -3.83
N ALA A 21 2.04 6.26 -3.07
CA ALA A 21 2.12 6.51 -1.63
C ALA A 21 2.61 7.92 -1.33
N ARG A 22 3.34 8.52 -2.28
CA ARG A 22 3.78 9.89 -2.10
C ARG A 22 2.72 10.90 -2.51
N GLY A 23 1.56 10.43 -2.95
CA GLY A 23 0.49 11.34 -3.31
C GLY A 23 0.48 11.82 -4.74
N LEU A 24 1.31 11.23 -5.59
CA LEU A 24 1.33 11.66 -6.98
C LEU A 24 0.13 11.10 -7.73
N THR A 25 -0.36 11.89 -8.67
CA THR A 25 -1.40 11.41 -9.58
C THR A 25 -0.76 10.53 -10.63
N ASN A 26 -1.59 9.78 -11.36
CA ASN A 26 -1.07 8.93 -12.43
C ASN A 26 -0.32 9.75 -13.46
N GLN A 27 -0.80 10.95 -13.73
CA GLN A 27 -0.13 11.80 -14.71
C GLN A 27 1.24 12.21 -14.20
N GLU A 28 1.34 12.55 -12.93
CA GLU A 28 2.62 12.93 -12.35
C GLU A 28 3.58 11.77 -12.33
N ILE A 29 3.06 10.58 -12.02
CA ILE A 29 3.89 9.38 -12.02
C ILE A 29 4.40 9.11 -13.43
N ALA A 30 3.52 9.24 -14.40
CA ALA A 30 3.91 9.01 -15.80
C ALA A 30 5.03 9.94 -16.20
N GLN A 31 4.93 11.20 -15.82
CA GLN A 31 5.97 12.16 -16.13
C GLN A 31 7.29 11.81 -15.46
N GLN A 32 7.20 11.39 -14.21
CA GLN A 32 8.41 11.09 -13.47
C GLN A 32 9.10 9.83 -14.00
N LEU A 33 8.34 8.87 -14.45
CA LEU A 33 8.91 7.63 -14.93
C LEU A 33 9.10 7.60 -16.44
N PHE A 34 8.73 8.68 -17.11
CA PHE A 34 8.89 8.79 -18.58
C PHE A 34 8.11 7.70 -19.29
N VAL A 35 6.88 7.49 -18.86
CA VAL A 35 5.98 6.53 -19.50
C VAL A 35 4.64 7.22 -19.72
N SER A 36 3.74 6.52 -20.38
CA SER A 36 2.41 7.07 -20.60
C SER A 36 1.55 6.91 -19.36
N THR A 37 0.53 7.73 -19.25
CA THR A 37 -0.43 7.60 -18.18
C THR A 37 -1.12 6.24 -18.24
N TYR A 38 -1.36 5.76 -19.46
CA TYR A 38 -1.97 4.45 -19.61
C TYR A 38 -1.07 3.36 -19.03
N ALA A 39 0.24 3.47 -19.27
CA ALA A 39 1.18 2.49 -18.72
C ALA A 39 1.14 2.49 -17.20
N VAL A 40 1.00 3.66 -16.58
CA VAL A 40 0.86 3.74 -15.14
C VAL A 40 -0.41 3.06 -14.68
N LYS A 41 -1.51 3.29 -15.38
CA LYS A 41 -2.77 2.65 -15.03
C LYS A 41 -2.67 1.14 -15.08
N VAL A 42 -2.07 0.61 -16.13
CA VAL A 42 -1.95 -0.83 -16.28
C VAL A 42 -1.05 -1.39 -15.18
N CYS A 43 0.06 -0.70 -14.92
CA CYS A 43 0.99 -1.15 -13.91
C CYS A 43 0.33 -1.17 -12.53
N LEU A 44 -0.41 -0.11 -12.22
CA LEU A 44 -1.09 -0.03 -10.95
C LEU A 44 -2.15 -1.12 -10.83
N HIS A 45 -2.87 -1.37 -11.91
CA HIS A 45 -3.88 -2.43 -11.90
C HIS A 45 -3.24 -3.79 -11.61
N GLN A 46 -2.13 -4.06 -12.26
CA GLN A 46 -1.45 -5.33 -12.04
C GLN A 46 -0.94 -5.43 -10.61
N ALA A 47 -0.43 -4.34 -10.08
CA ALA A 47 0.00 -4.35 -8.68
C ALA A 47 -1.18 -4.61 -7.75
N CYS A 48 -2.31 -3.99 -8.01
CA CYS A 48 -3.50 -4.23 -7.20
C CYS A 48 -3.91 -5.70 -7.22
N VAL A 49 -3.88 -6.31 -8.40
CA VAL A 49 -4.23 -7.71 -8.50
C VAL A 49 -3.28 -8.56 -7.68
N LYS A 50 -2.00 -8.28 -7.77
CA LYS A 50 -1.01 -9.06 -7.04
C LYS A 50 -1.12 -8.87 -5.54
N LEU A 51 -1.52 -7.68 -5.11
CA LEU A 51 -1.64 -7.41 -3.69
C LEU A 51 -3.00 -7.78 -3.12
N GLY A 52 -3.94 -8.13 -3.97
CA GLY A 52 -5.29 -8.39 -3.51
C GLY A 52 -6.02 -7.13 -3.12
N ALA A 53 -5.63 -6.01 -3.70
CA ALA A 53 -6.21 -4.72 -3.36
C ALA A 53 -7.32 -4.36 -4.33
N ARG A 54 -8.33 -3.68 -3.83
CA ARG A 54 -9.46 -3.29 -4.66
C ARG A 54 -9.36 -1.86 -5.17
N ASN A 55 -8.49 -1.07 -4.59
CA ASN A 55 -8.31 0.30 -5.03
C ASN A 55 -6.89 0.73 -4.71
N ARG A 56 -6.53 1.94 -5.15
CA ARG A 56 -5.14 2.37 -5.01
C ARG A 56 -4.75 2.59 -3.56
N ALA A 57 -5.69 3.00 -2.72
CA ALA A 57 -5.39 3.19 -1.31
C ALA A 57 -5.05 1.86 -0.65
N GLN A 58 -5.83 0.83 -0.95
CA GLN A 58 -5.52 -0.49 -0.42
C GLN A 58 -4.20 -1.01 -0.96
N ALA A 59 -3.90 -0.70 -2.21
CA ALA A 59 -2.65 -1.16 -2.79
C ALA A 59 -1.46 -0.63 -2.00
N VAL A 60 -1.50 0.64 -1.63
CA VAL A 60 -0.42 1.23 -0.84
C VAL A 60 -0.32 0.56 0.53
N ILE A 61 -1.46 0.41 1.19
CA ILE A 61 -1.48 -0.15 2.53
C ILE A 61 -1.00 -1.61 2.52
N PHE A 62 -1.48 -2.37 1.54
CA PHE A 62 -1.08 -3.77 1.47
C PHE A 62 0.39 -3.92 1.08
N ALA A 63 0.90 -2.99 0.27
CA ALA A 63 2.30 -3.02 -0.08
C ALA A 63 3.18 -2.75 1.15
N PHE A 64 2.79 -1.80 1.98
CA PHE A 64 3.51 -1.58 3.24
C PHE A 64 3.44 -2.83 4.11
N LYS A 65 2.25 -3.41 4.20
CA LYS A 65 2.08 -4.57 5.05
C LYS A 65 2.93 -5.73 4.58
N LYS A 66 3.08 -5.89 3.27
CA LYS A 66 3.89 -6.97 2.73
C LYS A 66 5.34 -6.55 2.55
N ARG A 67 5.66 -5.36 2.97
CA ARG A 67 7.02 -4.82 2.85
C ARG A 67 7.50 -4.77 1.41
N ALA A 68 6.56 -4.60 0.49
CA ALA A 68 6.91 -4.43 -0.90
C ALA A 68 7.47 -3.03 -1.14
N ILE A 69 7.10 -2.08 -0.30
CA ILE A 69 7.71 -0.76 -0.31
C ILE A 69 8.16 -0.47 1.11
N ASP A 70 9.16 0.40 1.20
CA ASP A 70 9.81 0.57 2.47
C ASP A 70 9.42 1.90 3.07
N THR A 71 8.93 1.90 4.27
CA THR A 71 8.59 3.14 4.92
C THR A 71 9.81 3.93 5.31
N GLN A 72 10.96 3.26 5.40
CA GLN A 72 12.13 4.00 5.77
C GLN A 72 12.57 4.97 4.75
N ASP A 73 12.20 4.74 3.51
CA ASP A 73 12.62 5.62 2.53
C ASP A 73 12.04 6.89 2.73
N ALA A 74 11.26 7.08 3.69
CA ALA A 74 10.77 8.16 3.53
C ALA A 74 10.04 8.88 4.47
N TYR A 75 9.42 8.33 5.36
CA TYR A 75 8.38 9.12 5.89
C TYR A 75 8.36 9.04 7.38
N SER A 76 8.28 10.17 8.02
CA SER A 76 7.88 10.22 9.40
C SER A 76 6.42 9.78 9.51
N LEU A 77 5.99 9.53 10.72
CA LEU A 77 4.60 9.17 10.91
C LEU A 77 3.66 10.26 10.44
N GLU A 78 4.08 11.51 10.61
CA GLU A 78 3.25 12.61 10.16
C GLU A 78 3.11 12.62 8.66
N GLU A 79 4.20 12.37 7.97
CA GLU A 79 4.15 12.34 6.52
C GLU A 79 3.30 11.19 6.02
N ILE A 80 3.41 10.05 6.68
CA ILE A 80 2.57 8.92 6.30
C ILE A 80 1.10 9.24 6.53
N ALA A 81 0.79 9.89 7.64
CA ALA A 81 -0.59 10.24 7.91
C ALA A 81 -1.12 11.19 6.84
N ASP A 82 -0.31 12.16 6.44
CA ASP A 82 -0.72 13.08 5.39
C ASP A 82 -0.96 12.38 4.08
N LEU A 83 -0.06 11.46 3.73
CA LEU A 83 -0.22 10.72 2.49
C LEU A 83 -1.49 9.88 2.50
N LEU A 84 -1.75 9.22 3.61
CA LEU A 84 -2.94 8.40 3.70
C LEU A 84 -4.20 9.24 3.65
N ALA A 85 -4.15 10.42 4.26
CA ALA A 85 -5.29 11.31 4.18
C ALA A 85 -5.55 11.74 2.74
N SER A 86 -4.49 11.91 1.97
CA SER A 86 -4.65 12.31 0.58
C SER A 86 -5.22 11.20 -0.29
N LEU A 87 -5.14 9.96 0.17
CA LEU A 87 -5.70 8.85 -0.58
C LEU A 87 -7.20 8.68 -0.37
N GLY A 88 -7.74 9.39 0.60
CA GLY A 88 -9.18 9.41 0.77
C GLY A 88 -9.66 8.52 1.92
N PRO A 89 -10.95 8.52 2.14
CA PRO A 89 -11.52 7.79 3.29
C PRO A 89 -11.33 6.29 3.21
N GLU A 90 -11.16 5.75 2.01
CA GLU A 90 -10.96 4.31 1.89
C GLU A 90 -9.68 3.86 2.56
N ALA A 91 -8.65 4.70 2.51
CA ALA A 91 -7.40 4.34 3.15
C ALA A 91 -7.58 4.30 4.67
N ILE A 92 -8.29 5.28 5.21
CA ILE A 92 -8.51 5.34 6.64
C ILE A 92 -9.30 4.12 7.10
N GLU A 93 -10.33 3.76 6.34
CA GLU A 93 -11.14 2.62 6.70
C GLU A 93 -10.33 1.34 6.65
N THR A 94 -9.50 1.18 5.63
CA THR A 94 -8.69 -0.02 5.51
C THR A 94 -7.71 -0.13 6.67
N ILE A 95 -7.09 0.98 7.04
CA ILE A 95 -6.16 0.96 8.15
C ILE A 95 -6.88 0.62 9.44
N ALA A 96 -8.06 1.19 9.64
CA ALA A 96 -8.83 0.90 10.85
C ALA A 96 -9.14 -0.58 10.96
N GLN A 97 -9.51 -1.20 9.84
CA GLN A 97 -9.81 -2.62 9.86
C GLN A 97 -8.58 -3.46 10.15
N LEU A 98 -7.45 -3.10 9.57
CA LEU A 98 -6.23 -3.84 9.81
C LEU A 98 -5.79 -3.71 11.26
N LEU A 99 -5.91 -2.52 11.81
CA LEU A 99 -5.53 -2.30 13.20
C LEU A 99 -6.46 -3.04 14.14
N LYS A 100 -7.74 -3.06 13.82
CA LYS A 100 -8.69 -3.76 14.65
C LYS A 100 -8.34 -5.24 14.71
N GLY A 101 -8.09 -5.83 13.56
CA GLY A 101 -7.72 -7.24 13.55
C GLY A 101 -6.46 -7.51 14.34
N LYS A 102 -5.49 -6.61 14.22
CA LYS A 102 -4.26 -6.78 14.92
C LYS A 102 -4.44 -6.65 16.42
N LEU A 103 -5.25 -5.70 16.84
CA LEU A 103 -5.50 -5.53 18.25
C LEU A 103 -6.26 -6.72 18.84
N GLU A 104 -7.23 -7.22 18.11
CA GLU A 104 -7.97 -8.38 18.58
C GLU A 104 -7.07 -9.59 18.66
N GLY A 105 -6.21 -9.76 17.69
CA GLY A 105 -5.28 -10.86 17.71
C GLY A 105 -4.31 -10.76 18.87
N ARG A 106 -3.83 -9.55 19.12
CA ARG A 106 -2.91 -9.37 20.21
C ARG A 106 -3.57 -9.64 21.55
N ARG A 107 -4.81 -9.20 21.67
CA ARG A 107 -5.52 -9.44 22.89
C ARG A 107 -5.73 -10.94 23.11
N ALA A 108 -6.07 -11.64 22.07
CA ALA A 108 -6.25 -13.06 22.17
C ALA A 108 -4.96 -13.75 22.55
N GLN A 109 -3.87 -13.25 22.01
CA GLN A 109 -2.61 -13.86 22.33
C GLN A 109 -2.20 -13.62 23.74
N SER A 110 -2.38 -12.44 24.24
CA SER A 110 -1.89 -12.16 25.54
C SER A 110 -2.71 -12.87 26.58
N GLY A 111 -3.88 -13.24 26.24
CA GLY A 111 -4.66 -13.93 27.18
C GLY A 111 -4.78 -13.19 28.44
N VAL A 112 -4.24 -12.08 28.50
CA VAL A 112 -4.22 -11.54 29.65
C VAL A 112 -4.96 -10.46 29.67
N GLU A 113 -5.73 -10.32 30.17
CA GLU A 113 -6.31 -9.36 30.26
C GLU A 113 -6.20 -8.71 31.28
N PRO A 114 -5.81 -7.80 31.22
CA PRO A 114 -5.57 -7.10 32.23
C PRO A 114 -6.73 -6.88 32.87
N THR A 115 -7.22 -7.27 33.23
CA THR A 115 -8.19 -7.02 33.92
C THR A 115 -8.37 -6.02 34.21
#